data_a6836e30c29f22efb8f38919ed2ee095
#
_entry.id   a6836e30c29f22efb8f38919ed2ee095
#
_cell.length_a   1.000
_cell.length_b   1.000
_cell.length_c   1.000
_cell.angle_alpha   90.00
_cell.angle_beta   90.00
_cell.angle_gamma   90.00
#
_symmetry.space_group_name_H-M   'P 1'
#
loop_
_entity.id
_entity.type
_entity.pdbx_description
1 polymer ?
#
loop_
_entity_poly.entity_id
_entity_poly.type
_entity_poly.pdbx_seq_one_letter_code
_entity_poly.pdbx_strand_id
1 'polypeptide(L)'
;MPNMEECAIQEVFADFIHQIETTKMHRTRFIDVFPLNKKVRQGDVYITRVADDHPHGGRVESRQLAIGNTQGSRHMAGDAFEIFEGTTLPEGVEAGTFLGPCIKTETRELVKHPEHCWFSIPAGTYQVTHQTDILTRERRKD
;
A
#
# COMPACT_ATOMS: atom_id res chain seq x y z
N MET A 1 -8.44 9.13 17.63
CA MET A 1 -8.10 8.49 17.76
C MET A 1 -7.36 8.28 18.02
N PRO A 2 -6.95 8.11 18.12
CA PRO A 2 -6.00 7.82 18.26
C PRO A 2 -5.35 7.50 17.65
N ASN A 3 -5.12 7.11 17.21
CA ASN A 3 -4.63 6.74 16.75
C ASN A 3 -4.44 6.41 16.30
N MET A 4 -4.23 6.13 16.20
CA MET A 4 -4.15 5.47 16.10
C MET A 4 -3.36 4.96 16.28
N GLU A 5 -2.81 4.68 16.90
CA GLU A 5 -2.22 4.16 17.24
C GLU A 5 -2.45 3.49 17.74
N GLU A 6 -2.59 3.09 17.82
CA GLU A 6 -2.98 2.42 18.12
C GLU A 6 -3.62 2.06 17.81
N CYS A 7 -3.83 1.67 17.30
CA CYS A 7 -4.54 1.55 17.11
C CYS A 7 -5.23 1.23 17.27
N ALA A 8 -5.40 1.29 17.49
CA ALA A 8 -6.02 1.21 17.88
C ALA A 8 -6.73 1.05 18.47
N ILE A 9 -7.01 1.07 18.95
CA ILE A 9 -7.68 0.79 19.55
C ILE A 9 -8.44 1.30 20.30
N GLN A 10 -8.83 1.82 20.55
CA GLN A 10 -9.47 2.26 21.30
C GLN A 10 -10.60 2.59 21.07
N GLU A 11 -11.26 2.35 20.82
CA GLU A 11 -12.14 2.48 20.75
C GLU A 11 -13.04 2.07 21.07
N VAL A 12 -13.70 1.41 21.32
CA VAL A 12 -14.21 1.03 21.64
C VAL A 12 -15.24 0.48 21.92
N PHE A 13 -16.53 -0.01 22.03
CA PHE A 13 -16.33 -1.15 22.45
C PHE A 13 -17.49 -2.10 22.30
N ALA A 14 -18.56 -2.17 21.91
CA ALA A 14 -19.33 -3.09 21.51
C ALA A 14 -19.60 -3.39 20.27
N ASP A 15 -20.15 -2.73 19.92
CA ASP A 15 -19.55 -2.33 18.97
C ASP A 15 -18.14 -2.44 19.16
N PHE A 16 -17.72 -2.39 20.30
CA PHE A 16 -16.41 -2.57 20.60
C PHE A 16 -15.96 -3.91 20.18
N ILE A 17 -16.74 -4.90 20.42
CA ILE A 17 -16.35 -6.18 20.00
C ILE A 17 -16.36 -6.25 18.52
N HIS A 18 -17.41 -5.74 17.92
CA HIS A 18 -17.44 -5.70 16.50
C HIS A 18 -16.34 -4.86 16.00
N GLN A 19 -16.07 -3.76 16.66
CA GLN A 19 -15.02 -2.91 16.28
C GLN A 19 -13.68 -3.48 16.56
N ILE A 20 -13.58 -4.25 17.60
CA ILE A 20 -12.36 -4.92 17.90
C ILE A 20 -11.98 -5.82 16.79
N GLU A 21 -12.90 -6.57 16.27
CA GLU A 21 -12.57 -7.45 15.21
C GLU A 21 -12.21 -6.72 13.97
N THR A 22 -12.95 -5.67 13.70
CA THR A 22 -12.62 -4.86 12.56
C THR A 22 -11.25 -4.24 12.74
N THR A 23 -10.99 -3.77 13.94
CA THR A 23 -9.75 -3.11 14.24
C THR A 23 -8.58 -4.07 14.20
N LYS A 24 -8.77 -5.28 14.67
CA LYS A 24 -7.72 -6.25 14.62
C LYS A 24 -7.30 -6.52 13.21
N MET A 25 -8.26 -6.57 12.33
CA MET A 25 -7.95 -6.84 10.94
C MET A 25 -7.37 -5.64 10.25
N HIS A 26 -7.57 -4.47 10.82
CA HIS A 26 -7.14 -3.25 10.14
C HIS A 26 -6.22 -2.42 11.02
N ARG A 27 -5.36 -3.09 11.77
CA ARG A 27 -4.36 -2.33 12.51
C ARG A 27 -3.58 -1.48 11.54
N THR A 28 -3.21 -0.31 11.99
CA THR A 28 -2.51 0.65 11.14
C THR A 28 -1.10 0.85 11.65
N ARG A 29 -0.16 0.68 10.78
CA ARG A 29 1.22 1.01 11.08
C ARG A 29 1.48 2.42 10.62
N PHE A 30 1.87 3.26 11.54
CA PHE A 30 2.14 4.65 11.24
C PHE A 30 3.59 4.82 10.85
N ILE A 31 3.84 5.32 9.66
CA ILE A 31 5.19 5.57 9.20
C ILE A 31 5.41 7.07 9.23
N ASP A 32 6.20 7.52 10.18
CA ASP A 32 6.42 8.93 10.38
C ASP A 32 7.23 9.52 9.24
N VAL A 33 8.36 8.92 8.95
CA VAL A 33 9.25 9.39 7.90
C VAL A 33 9.46 8.27 6.90
N PHE A 34 9.33 8.57 5.64
CA PHE A 34 9.48 7.57 4.60
C PHE A 34 10.55 8.06 3.63
N PRO A 35 11.81 7.71 3.89
CA PRO A 35 12.90 8.25 3.08
C PRO A 35 12.88 7.75 1.63
N LEU A 36 13.50 8.51 0.77
CA LEU A 36 13.62 8.15 -0.63
C LEU A 36 14.25 6.77 -0.76
N ASN A 37 13.70 5.96 -1.64
CA ASN A 37 14.17 4.62 -1.96
C ASN A 37 13.97 3.60 -0.85
N LYS A 38 13.35 3.97 0.25
CA LYS A 38 12.94 2.99 1.23
C LYS A 38 11.61 2.38 0.81
N LYS A 39 11.36 1.18 1.27
CA LYS A 39 10.12 0.51 0.91
C LYS A 39 9.52 -0.23 2.09
N VAL A 40 8.22 -0.42 2.04
CA VAL A 40 7.51 -1.23 3.01
C VAL A 40 6.74 -2.29 2.25
N ARG A 41 6.42 -3.35 2.94
CA ARG A 41 5.72 -4.47 2.35
C ARG A 41 4.36 -4.65 3.00
N GLN A 42 3.33 -4.83 2.18
CA GLN A 42 2.01 -5.18 2.65
C GLN A 42 1.61 -6.40 1.84
N GLY A 43 1.65 -7.57 2.47
CA GLY A 43 1.40 -8.80 1.74
C GLY A 43 2.42 -8.99 0.63
N ASP A 44 1.96 -9.17 -0.58
CA ASP A 44 2.85 -9.39 -1.71
C ASP A 44 3.12 -8.09 -2.48
N VAL A 45 2.74 -6.98 -1.91
CA VAL A 45 2.92 -5.68 -2.54
C VAL A 45 3.98 -4.88 -1.80
N TYR A 46 4.85 -4.24 -2.54
CA TYR A 46 5.85 -3.34 -1.98
C TYR A 46 5.52 -1.92 -2.39
N ILE A 47 5.74 -1.00 -1.48
CA ILE A 47 5.52 0.42 -1.72
C ILE A 47 6.85 1.11 -1.48
N THR A 48 7.41 1.71 -2.51
CA THR A 48 8.74 2.34 -2.43
C THR A 48 8.59 3.83 -2.61
N ARG A 49 9.21 4.60 -1.73
CA ARG A 49 9.22 6.05 -1.89
C ARG A 49 10.12 6.41 -3.05
N VAL A 50 9.60 7.17 -3.99
CA VAL A 50 10.37 7.58 -5.16
C VAL A 50 10.37 9.10 -5.25
N ALA A 51 11.20 9.63 -6.13
CA ALA A 51 11.25 11.08 -6.34
C ALA A 51 9.94 11.55 -6.93
N ASP A 52 9.63 12.81 -6.68
CA ASP A 52 8.35 13.36 -7.14
C ASP A 52 8.25 13.37 -8.66
N ASP A 53 9.38 13.36 -9.35
CA ASP A 53 9.36 13.33 -10.80
C ASP A 53 9.56 11.92 -11.35
N HIS A 54 9.38 10.90 -10.53
CA HIS A 54 9.45 9.52 -10.99
C HIS A 54 8.50 9.32 -12.17
N PRO A 55 8.98 8.75 -13.28
CA PRO A 55 8.14 8.64 -14.48
C PRO A 55 6.95 7.74 -14.24
N HIS A 56 5.83 8.11 -14.84
CA HIS A 56 4.62 7.30 -14.77
C HIS A 56 3.76 7.63 -15.99
N GLY A 57 2.74 6.83 -16.19
CA GLY A 57 1.82 7.04 -17.28
C GLY A 57 0.64 7.88 -16.87
N GLY A 58 -0.47 7.69 -17.53
CA GLY A 58 -1.67 8.48 -17.32
C GLY A 58 -2.38 8.11 -16.04
N ARG A 59 -3.31 8.93 -15.67
CA ARG A 59 -4.08 8.74 -14.46
C ARG A 59 -5.05 7.58 -14.63
N VAL A 60 -5.23 6.81 -13.58
CA VAL A 60 -6.18 5.70 -13.59
C VAL A 60 -7.20 5.90 -12.49
N GLU A 61 -8.38 5.33 -12.72
CA GLU A 61 -9.48 5.51 -11.79
C GLU A 61 -9.50 4.48 -10.69
N SER A 62 -8.92 3.32 -10.94
CA SER A 62 -9.00 2.25 -9.97
C SER A 62 -8.20 2.59 -8.73
N ARG A 63 -8.77 2.30 -7.57
CA ARG A 63 -8.07 2.49 -6.31
C ARG A 63 -7.30 1.24 -5.89
N GLN A 64 -7.39 0.18 -6.66
CA GLN A 64 -6.75 -1.07 -6.34
C GLN A 64 -5.29 -1.03 -6.79
N LEU A 65 -4.39 -1.36 -5.88
CA LEU A 65 -2.97 -1.21 -6.14
C LEU A 65 -2.32 -2.46 -6.71
N ALA A 66 -3.01 -3.59 -6.65
CA ALA A 66 -2.48 -4.83 -7.21
C ALA A 66 -3.40 -5.32 -8.28
N ILE A 67 -2.83 -5.92 -9.30
CA ILE A 67 -3.63 -6.55 -10.30
C ILE A 67 -4.21 -7.76 -9.65
N GLY A 68 -5.44 -7.68 -9.27
CA GLY A 68 -5.90 -8.69 -8.43
C GLY A 68 -6.91 -9.55 -9.05
N ASN A 69 -6.50 -10.60 -9.52
CA ASN A 69 -7.45 -11.60 -9.82
C ASN A 69 -7.46 -12.63 -8.74
N THR A 70 -6.65 -12.49 -7.71
CA THR A 70 -6.72 -13.43 -6.62
C THR A 70 -7.43 -12.77 -5.48
N GLN A 71 -8.05 -13.58 -4.68
CA GLN A 71 -8.86 -13.06 -3.64
C GLN A 71 -8.14 -12.27 -2.61
N GLY A 72 -6.97 -12.54 -2.29
CA GLY A 72 -6.26 -11.81 -1.27
C GLY A 72 -5.66 -10.51 -1.72
N SER A 73 -5.74 -10.20 -2.99
CA SER A 73 -5.04 -9.04 -3.51
C SER A 73 -5.92 -7.82 -3.53
N ARG A 74 -6.17 -7.27 -2.38
CA ARG A 74 -7.05 -6.13 -2.29
C ARG A 74 -6.39 -4.96 -1.61
N HIS A 75 -5.23 -4.60 -2.14
CA HIS A 75 -4.52 -3.45 -1.63
C HIS A 75 -5.16 -2.20 -2.23
N MET A 76 -5.69 -1.36 -1.38
CA MET A 76 -6.46 -0.21 -1.84
C MET A 76 -5.84 1.08 -1.35
N ALA A 77 -5.77 2.05 -2.24
CA ALA A 77 -5.26 3.36 -1.88
C ALA A 77 -6.37 4.19 -1.27
N GLY A 78 -6.03 4.96 -0.27
CA GLY A 78 -6.99 5.89 0.31
C GLY A 78 -7.36 6.98 -0.70
N ASP A 79 -8.41 7.73 -0.37
CA ASP A 79 -9.03 8.62 -1.34
C ASP A 79 -8.15 9.78 -1.76
N ALA A 80 -7.22 10.18 -0.95
CA ALA A 80 -6.39 11.34 -1.28
C ALA A 80 -5.28 11.02 -2.27
N PHE A 81 -5.05 9.73 -2.53
CA PHE A 81 -4.03 9.39 -3.52
C PHE A 81 -4.51 9.67 -4.93
N GLU A 82 -3.62 10.22 -5.73
CA GLU A 82 -3.78 10.21 -7.17
C GLU A 82 -3.01 9.02 -7.69
N ILE A 83 -3.61 8.26 -8.58
CA ILE A 83 -3.04 7.00 -9.02
C ILE A 83 -2.78 7.08 -10.51
N PHE A 84 -1.57 6.68 -10.89
CA PHE A 84 -1.12 6.74 -12.27
C PHE A 84 -0.61 5.38 -12.69
N GLU A 85 -0.67 5.12 -13.98
CA GLU A 85 -0.15 3.89 -14.52
C GLU A 85 1.36 3.84 -14.30
N GLY A 86 1.87 2.71 -13.84
CA GLY A 86 3.30 2.58 -13.61
C GLY A 86 4.04 2.31 -14.89
N THR A 87 5.19 2.93 -15.06
CA THR A 87 6.01 2.72 -16.23
C THR A 87 7.46 2.44 -15.89
N THR A 88 7.88 2.72 -14.68
CA THR A 88 9.30 2.68 -14.34
C THR A 88 9.47 2.05 -12.96
N LEU A 89 10.30 1.04 -12.88
CA LEU A 89 10.61 0.42 -11.61
C LEU A 89 11.43 1.37 -10.74
N PRO A 90 11.30 1.25 -9.43
CA PRO A 90 12.18 2.04 -8.55
C PRO A 90 13.62 1.59 -8.71
N GLU A 91 14.52 2.45 -8.33
CA GLU A 91 15.93 2.15 -8.36
C GLU A 91 16.23 0.99 -7.43
N GLY A 92 17.08 0.07 -7.88
CA GLY A 92 17.50 -1.04 -7.03
C GLY A 92 16.56 -2.21 -6.96
N VAL A 93 15.46 -2.17 -7.70
CA VAL A 93 14.51 -3.27 -7.70
C VAL A 93 14.89 -4.26 -8.78
N GLU A 94 14.75 -5.54 -8.48
CA GLU A 94 15.17 -6.59 -9.40
C GLU A 94 14.33 -6.62 -10.66
N ALA A 95 14.99 -6.95 -11.76
CA ALA A 95 14.28 -7.19 -13.01
C ALA A 95 13.31 -8.35 -12.80
N GLY A 96 12.18 -8.28 -13.45
CA GLY A 96 11.18 -9.32 -13.29
C GLY A 96 10.16 -9.02 -12.21
N THR A 97 10.37 -7.97 -11.46
CA THR A 97 9.38 -7.51 -10.50
C THR A 97 8.20 -6.92 -11.28
N PHE A 98 7.00 -7.29 -10.89
CA PHE A 98 5.82 -6.73 -11.55
C PHE A 98 5.64 -5.29 -11.14
N LEU A 99 5.35 -4.47 -12.12
CA LEU A 99 5.18 -3.04 -11.92
C LEU A 99 3.71 -2.74 -11.64
N GLY A 100 3.45 -2.08 -10.54
CA GLY A 100 2.13 -1.60 -10.22
C GLY A 100 2.01 -0.13 -10.50
N PRO A 101 1.00 0.51 -9.96
CA PRO A 101 0.79 1.94 -10.23
C PRO A 101 1.77 2.81 -9.46
N CYS A 102 1.87 4.04 -9.90
CA CYS A 102 2.57 5.09 -9.19
C CYS A 102 1.51 5.91 -8.46
N ILE A 103 1.70 6.17 -7.18
CA ILE A 103 0.69 6.86 -6.40
C ILE A 103 1.30 8.09 -5.75
N LYS A 104 0.52 9.16 -5.69
CA LYS A 104 0.98 10.43 -5.14
C LYS A 104 -0.05 10.98 -4.18
N THR A 105 0.41 11.54 -3.11
CA THR A 105 -0.49 12.22 -2.19
C THR A 105 0.19 13.44 -1.61
N GLU A 106 -0.59 14.49 -1.38
CA GLU A 106 -0.08 15.70 -0.77
C GLU A 106 -0.33 15.72 0.72
N THR A 107 -1.00 14.73 1.24
CA THR A 107 -1.27 14.63 2.67
C THR A 107 -0.98 13.21 3.10
N ARG A 108 -0.93 12.98 4.40
CA ARG A 108 -0.80 11.62 4.91
C ARG A 108 -2.02 10.81 4.48
N GLU A 109 -1.78 9.59 4.05
CA GLU A 109 -2.87 8.78 3.55
C GLU A 109 -2.65 7.30 3.86
N LEU A 110 -3.68 6.52 3.63
CA LEU A 110 -3.69 5.12 4.02
C LEU A 110 -3.57 4.19 2.81
N VAL A 111 -2.85 3.10 3.02
CA VAL A 111 -2.86 1.97 2.11
C VAL A 111 -3.50 0.83 2.88
N LYS A 112 -4.59 0.31 2.37
CA LYS A 112 -5.48 -0.58 3.09
C LYS A 112 -5.46 -1.99 2.53
N HIS A 113 -5.76 -2.94 3.38
CA HIS A 113 -5.90 -4.32 2.96
C HIS A 113 -6.85 -5.01 3.95
N PRO A 114 -7.72 -5.90 3.50
CA PRO A 114 -8.66 -6.54 4.42
C PRO A 114 -7.99 -7.41 5.47
N GLU A 115 -6.83 -7.97 5.17
CA GLU A 115 -6.22 -8.93 6.07
C GLU A 115 -4.88 -8.52 6.62
N HIS A 116 -4.24 -7.54 6.01
CA HIS A 116 -2.94 -7.11 6.46
C HIS A 116 -3.03 -5.77 7.14
N CYS A 117 -2.00 -5.45 7.90
CA CYS A 117 -1.90 -4.17 8.55
C CYS A 117 -1.99 -3.06 7.52
N TRP A 118 -2.76 -2.05 7.81
CA TRP A 118 -2.79 -0.87 6.97
C TRP A 118 -1.53 -0.05 7.21
N PHE A 119 -1.16 0.74 6.24
CA PHE A 119 -0.07 1.69 6.43
C PHE A 119 -0.58 3.11 6.31
N SER A 120 -0.16 3.95 7.25
CA SER A 120 -0.39 5.39 7.15
C SER A 120 0.94 5.98 6.74
N ILE A 121 1.01 6.55 5.55
CA ILE A 121 2.27 7.03 5.01
C ILE A 121 2.19 8.52 4.72
N PRO A 122 3.32 9.22 4.82
CA PRO A 122 3.31 10.68 4.67
C PRO A 122 3.14 11.10 3.21
N ALA A 123 2.95 12.38 3.02
CA ALA A 123 2.86 12.95 1.68
C ALA A 123 4.08 12.56 0.86
N GLY A 124 3.88 12.30 -0.40
CA GLY A 124 4.97 11.96 -1.29
C GLY A 124 4.50 11.15 -2.48
N THR A 125 5.47 10.68 -3.24
CA THR A 125 5.25 9.86 -4.43
C THR A 125 5.83 8.49 -4.17
N TYR A 126 5.07 7.47 -4.54
CA TYR A 126 5.45 6.09 -4.26
C TYR A 126 5.20 5.23 -5.47
N GLN A 127 6.05 4.26 -5.67
CA GLN A 127 5.87 3.28 -6.75
C GLN A 127 5.49 1.94 -6.13
N VAL A 128 4.41 1.38 -6.59
CA VAL A 128 3.95 0.08 -6.12
C VAL A 128 4.54 -1.00 -7.02
N THR A 129 4.99 -2.08 -6.41
CA THR A 129 5.50 -3.22 -7.16
C THR A 129 4.99 -4.49 -6.49
N HIS A 130 5.04 -5.59 -7.24
CA HIS A 130 4.63 -6.89 -6.74
C HIS A 130 5.76 -7.86 -6.89
N GLN A 131 5.87 -8.77 -5.94
CA GLN A 131 6.86 -9.80 -6.03
C GLN A 131 6.38 -10.91 -6.92
N THR A 132 7.29 -11.49 -7.71
CA THR A 132 6.97 -12.60 -8.56
C THR A 132 7.55 -13.86 -7.99
N ASP A 133 6.89 -14.98 -8.26
CA ASP A 133 7.45 -16.28 -7.95
C ASP A 133 8.29 -16.68 -9.15
N ILE A 134 9.57 -16.74 -8.97
CA ILE A 134 10.49 -17.01 -10.06
C ILE A 134 10.24 -18.39 -10.67
N LEU A 135 9.94 -19.36 -9.84
CA LEU A 135 9.80 -20.73 -10.32
C LEU A 135 8.56 -20.94 -11.16
N THR A 136 7.46 -20.34 -10.74
CA THR A 136 6.21 -20.55 -11.43
C THR A 136 5.90 -19.44 -12.39
N ARG A 137 6.64 -18.36 -12.34
CA ARG A 137 6.38 -17.17 -13.14
C ARG A 137 5.05 -16.57 -12.80
N GLU A 138 4.59 -16.78 -11.61
CA GLU A 138 3.34 -16.26 -11.17
C GLU A 138 3.58 -15.31 -10.03
N ARG A 139 2.67 -14.38 -9.85
CA ARG A 139 2.77 -13.47 -8.72
C ARG A 139 2.62 -14.28 -7.45
N ARG A 140 3.49 -14.01 -6.50
CA ARG A 140 3.45 -14.70 -5.24
C ARG A 140 2.18 -14.33 -4.48
N LYS A 141 1.58 -15.31 -3.87
CA LYS A 141 0.39 -15.07 -3.08
C LYS A 141 0.74 -15.02 -1.62
N ASP A 142 -0.05 -14.32 -0.89
CA ASP A 142 0.12 -14.25 0.56
C ASP A 142 -1.02 -14.87 1.27
#